data_53b4d8fee10f248476c0875f01702d3d
#
_entry.id   53b4d8fee10f248476c0875f01702d3d
#
_cell.length_a   1.000
_cell.length_b   1.000
_cell.length_c   1.000
_cell.angle_alpha   90.00
_cell.angle_beta   90.00
_cell.angle_gamma   90.00
#
_symmetry.space_group_name_H-M   'P 1'
#
loop_
_entity.id
_entity.type
_entity.pdbx_description
1 polymer ?
#
loop_
_entity_poly.entity_id
_entity_poly.type
_entity_poly.pdbx_seq_one_letter_code
_entity_poly.pdbx_strand_id
1 'polypeptide(L)'
;MLTLVGRSLRRIAPMTAALAALLAAFQLALVAVAASYERAGSFAFLSALVPDFAKGHIGAGLTSFAAMTTTGYFEPMIVMLAAQFAIYVAAEPAAEVETGLVDTVLCRPLPRHWLVSRSLIVIAISTVALMIAMGSTTFLGLRLLAPPGAPWPEARIVLLLIVNLLMVTWCFAAATLAVAGWTRRRVTAQAPVAVAAIAYYLLNFLASMWEPARSFAWLSPFHYFTGAAIISGGGHLGFNLSVLGAATAIAAGVAYWQFSRRDL
;
A
#
# COMPACT_ATOMS: atom_id res chain seq x y z
N MET A 1 8.49 25.91 5.90
CA MET A 1 8.54 24.53 5.45
C MET A 1 7.58 23.65 6.25
N LEU A 2 7.82 23.44 7.50
CA LEU A 2 7.00 22.61 8.39
C LEU A 2 5.53 23.02 8.46
N THR A 3 5.24 24.32 8.38
CA THR A 3 3.86 24.85 8.37
C THR A 3 3.02 24.42 7.17
N LEU A 4 3.61 24.32 5.97
CA LEU A 4 2.91 23.87 4.77
C LEU A 4 2.65 22.35 4.81
N VAL A 5 3.65 21.56 5.23
CA VAL A 5 3.46 20.11 5.44
C VAL A 5 2.38 19.88 6.50
N GLY A 6 2.43 20.62 7.62
CA GLY A 6 1.43 20.52 8.69
C GLY A 6 0.01 20.87 8.23
N ARG A 7 -0.15 21.86 7.33
CA ARG A 7 -1.45 22.20 6.73
C ARG A 7 -1.98 21.06 5.86
N SER A 8 -1.14 20.51 4.96
CA SER A 8 -1.53 19.37 4.13
C SER A 8 -1.89 18.15 4.97
N LEU A 9 -1.08 17.82 5.99
CA LEU A 9 -1.39 16.73 6.91
C LEU A 9 -2.72 16.93 7.64
N ARG A 10 -3.00 18.14 8.14
CA ARG A 10 -4.29 18.44 8.80
C ARG A 10 -5.47 18.26 7.85
N ARG A 11 -5.31 18.61 6.57
CA ARG A 11 -6.35 18.47 5.56
C ARG A 11 -6.70 17.01 5.27
N ILE A 12 -5.69 16.13 5.22
CA ILE A 12 -5.89 14.70 4.97
C ILE A 12 -6.08 13.87 6.24
N ALA A 13 -5.82 14.45 7.43
CA ALA A 13 -5.90 13.75 8.71
C ALA A 13 -7.24 13.03 8.94
N PRO A 14 -8.42 13.62 8.69
CA PRO A 14 -9.67 12.91 8.90
C PRO A 14 -9.81 11.67 8.01
N MET A 15 -9.37 11.74 6.75
CA MET A 15 -9.39 10.61 5.84
C MET A 15 -8.36 9.54 6.25
N THR A 16 -7.16 9.97 6.65
CA THR A 16 -6.12 9.07 7.16
C THR A 16 -6.60 8.36 8.43
N ALA A 17 -7.22 9.09 9.36
CA ALA A 17 -7.75 8.52 10.60
C ALA A 17 -8.89 7.54 10.33
N ALA A 18 -9.83 7.88 9.44
CA ALA A 18 -10.92 7.00 9.07
C ALA A 18 -10.42 5.69 8.42
N LEU A 19 -9.47 5.81 7.49
CA LEU A 19 -8.87 4.62 6.85
C LEU A 19 -8.05 3.81 7.85
N ALA A 20 -7.27 4.46 8.72
CA ALA A 20 -6.52 3.78 9.78
C ALA A 20 -7.46 3.00 10.72
N ALA A 21 -8.58 3.60 11.12
CA ALA A 21 -9.59 2.94 11.93
C ALA A 21 -10.22 1.74 11.20
N LEU A 22 -10.52 1.87 9.91
CA LEU A 22 -11.04 0.79 9.08
C LEU A 22 -10.05 -0.38 8.97
N LEU A 23 -8.79 -0.08 8.66
CA LEU A 23 -7.74 -1.10 8.56
C LEU A 23 -7.47 -1.78 9.91
N ALA A 24 -7.48 -1.00 10.99
CA ALA A 24 -7.34 -1.51 12.35
C ALA A 24 -8.52 -2.44 12.72
N ALA A 25 -9.75 -2.03 12.43
CA ALA A 25 -10.93 -2.86 12.68
C ALA A 25 -10.90 -4.16 11.88
N PHE A 26 -10.51 -4.08 10.60
CA PHE A 26 -10.35 -5.25 9.75
C PHE A 26 -9.28 -6.21 10.30
N GLN A 27 -8.13 -5.67 10.69
CA GLN A 27 -7.04 -6.46 11.26
C GLN A 27 -7.45 -7.12 12.58
N LEU A 28 -8.17 -6.39 13.43
CA LEU A 28 -8.71 -6.95 14.68
C LEU A 28 -9.70 -8.09 14.42
N ALA A 29 -10.58 -7.91 13.42
CA ALA A 29 -11.52 -8.93 12.99
C ALA A 29 -10.81 -10.19 12.49
N LEU A 30 -9.73 -10.05 11.69
CA LEU A 30 -8.92 -11.18 11.24
C LEU A 30 -8.30 -11.95 12.42
N VAL A 31 -7.76 -11.24 13.41
CA VAL A 31 -7.20 -11.89 14.62
C VAL A 31 -8.30 -12.60 15.41
N ALA A 32 -9.49 -12.00 15.53
CA ALA A 32 -10.63 -12.63 16.22
C ALA A 32 -11.10 -13.90 15.49
N VAL A 33 -11.19 -13.86 14.17
CA VAL A 33 -11.55 -15.02 13.34
C VAL A 33 -10.48 -16.11 13.45
N ALA A 34 -9.19 -15.74 13.33
CA ALA A 34 -8.09 -16.68 13.49
C ALA A 34 -8.14 -17.37 14.88
N ALA A 35 -8.40 -16.60 15.93
CA ALA A 35 -8.52 -17.11 17.29
C ALA A 35 -9.70 -18.09 17.45
N SER A 36 -10.81 -17.87 16.73
CA SER A 36 -11.95 -18.80 16.75
C SER A 36 -11.62 -20.13 16.06
N TYR A 37 -10.92 -20.08 14.91
CA TYR A 37 -10.48 -21.29 14.21
C TYR A 37 -9.43 -22.07 14.99
N GLU A 38 -8.51 -21.39 15.67
CA GLU A 38 -7.50 -22.03 16.52
C GLU A 38 -8.16 -22.77 17.68
N ARG A 39 -9.13 -22.13 18.37
CA ARG A 39 -9.90 -22.77 19.45
C ARG A 39 -10.71 -24.00 19.00
N ALA A 40 -11.19 -23.96 17.74
CA ALA A 40 -11.94 -25.07 17.14
C ALA A 40 -11.03 -26.19 16.58
N GLY A 41 -9.71 -26.01 16.56
CA GLY A 41 -8.75 -26.93 15.93
C GLY A 41 -8.93 -27.10 14.42
N SER A 42 -9.53 -26.10 13.74
CA SER A 42 -10.02 -26.23 12.37
C SER A 42 -8.95 -26.01 11.31
N PHE A 43 -7.74 -25.54 11.65
CA PHE A 43 -6.70 -25.24 10.65
C PHE A 43 -6.24 -26.48 9.86
N ALA A 44 -6.15 -27.65 10.50
CA ALA A 44 -5.80 -28.89 9.79
C ALA A 44 -6.83 -29.25 8.70
N PHE A 45 -8.11 -29.09 9.01
CA PHE A 45 -9.20 -29.32 8.07
C PHE A 45 -9.22 -28.25 6.95
N LEU A 46 -9.08 -26.99 7.30
CA LEU A 46 -9.06 -25.87 6.34
C LEU A 46 -7.87 -25.99 5.36
N SER A 47 -6.69 -26.32 5.85
CA SER A 47 -5.51 -26.50 5.01
C SER A 47 -5.65 -27.64 3.99
N ALA A 48 -6.40 -28.68 4.33
CA ALA A 48 -6.70 -29.79 3.43
C ALA A 48 -7.74 -29.45 2.35
N LEU A 49 -8.62 -28.48 2.62
CA LEU A 49 -9.65 -28.03 1.64
C LEU A 49 -9.10 -27.06 0.60
N VAL A 50 -7.97 -26.42 0.84
CA VAL A 50 -7.40 -25.45 -0.09
C VAL A 50 -6.66 -26.14 -1.22
N PRO A 51 -7.12 -26.00 -2.49
CA PRO A 51 -6.42 -26.53 -3.65
C PRO A 51 -5.00 -25.96 -3.76
N ASP A 52 -4.06 -26.73 -4.29
CA ASP A 52 -2.65 -26.35 -4.35
C ASP A 52 -2.39 -25.04 -5.13
N PHE A 53 -3.17 -24.78 -6.18
CA PHE A 53 -3.07 -23.52 -6.94
C PHE A 53 -3.51 -22.29 -6.15
N ALA A 54 -4.39 -22.45 -5.16
CA ALA A 54 -4.92 -21.36 -4.33
C ALA A 54 -4.06 -21.11 -3.08
N LYS A 55 -3.23 -22.06 -2.67
CA LYS A 55 -2.37 -21.95 -1.47
C LYS A 55 -1.39 -20.78 -1.55
N GLY A 56 -0.92 -20.43 -2.76
CA GLY A 56 0.03 -19.35 -2.99
C GLY A 56 -0.56 -17.93 -2.88
N HIS A 57 -1.87 -17.76 -2.96
CA HIS A 57 -2.52 -16.44 -2.99
C HIS A 57 -3.59 -16.28 -1.91
N ILE A 58 -4.70 -16.96 -2.07
CA ILE A 58 -5.86 -16.83 -1.17
C ILE A 58 -5.76 -17.81 0.01
N GLY A 59 -5.20 -18.98 -0.23
CA GLY A 59 -5.13 -20.05 0.76
C GLY A 59 -3.98 -19.94 1.76
N ALA A 60 -3.01 -19.03 1.55
CA ALA A 60 -1.88 -18.88 2.45
C ALA A 60 -2.33 -18.57 3.90
N GLY A 61 -3.37 -17.75 4.05
CA GLY A 61 -3.95 -17.40 5.36
C GLY A 61 -4.67 -18.55 6.05
N LEU A 62 -5.06 -19.60 5.35
CA LEU A 62 -5.81 -20.73 5.92
C LEU A 62 -4.92 -21.86 6.44
N THR A 63 -3.59 -21.71 6.34
CA THR A 63 -2.64 -22.76 6.70
C THR A 63 -2.32 -22.82 8.20
N SER A 64 -2.36 -21.68 8.89
CA SER A 64 -2.05 -21.59 10.32
C SER A 64 -2.58 -20.29 10.93
N PHE A 65 -2.66 -20.27 12.28
CA PHE A 65 -3.03 -19.07 13.04
C PHE A 65 -2.15 -17.85 12.68
N ALA A 66 -0.82 -18.03 12.67
CA ALA A 66 0.12 -16.96 12.32
C ALA A 66 -0.07 -16.46 10.89
N ALA A 67 -0.28 -17.35 9.92
CA ALA A 67 -0.53 -16.99 8.54
C ALA A 67 -1.84 -16.20 8.38
N MET A 68 -2.92 -16.65 9.03
CA MET A 68 -4.21 -15.98 8.97
C MET A 68 -4.17 -14.57 9.55
N THR A 69 -3.50 -14.38 10.69
CA THR A 69 -3.37 -13.05 11.32
C THR A 69 -2.55 -12.06 10.49
N THR A 70 -1.70 -12.55 9.58
CA THR A 70 -0.88 -11.71 8.68
C THR A 70 -1.49 -11.51 7.29
N THR A 71 -2.56 -12.24 6.94
CA THR A 71 -3.22 -12.15 5.62
C THR A 71 -3.68 -10.73 5.30
N GLY A 72 -4.12 -9.96 6.30
CA GLY A 72 -4.58 -8.59 6.11
C GLY A 72 -3.57 -7.65 5.42
N TYR A 73 -2.27 -7.94 5.49
CA TYR A 73 -1.25 -7.12 4.84
C TYR A 73 -1.14 -7.34 3.34
N PHE A 74 -1.64 -8.46 2.82
CA PHE A 74 -1.62 -8.80 1.40
C PHE A 74 -3.00 -9.15 0.84
N GLU A 75 -4.04 -8.96 1.65
CA GLU A 75 -5.41 -9.08 1.18
C GLU A 75 -5.67 -8.07 0.04
N PRO A 76 -6.16 -8.53 -1.12
CA PRO A 76 -6.34 -7.68 -2.30
C PRO A 76 -7.08 -6.38 -2.04
N MET A 77 -8.16 -6.44 -1.27
CA MET A 77 -8.97 -5.27 -0.94
C MET A 77 -8.16 -4.23 -0.13
N ILE A 78 -7.38 -4.68 0.84
CA ILE A 78 -6.55 -3.81 1.68
C ILE A 78 -5.42 -3.18 0.87
N VAL A 79 -4.75 -3.98 0.03
CA VAL A 79 -3.69 -3.50 -0.86
C VAL A 79 -4.21 -2.43 -1.82
N MET A 80 -5.38 -2.67 -2.42
CA MET A 80 -6.02 -1.70 -3.31
C MET A 80 -6.48 -0.44 -2.58
N LEU A 81 -7.04 -0.55 -1.37
CA LEU A 81 -7.40 0.61 -0.55
C LEU A 81 -6.17 1.46 -0.18
N ALA A 82 -5.08 0.83 0.22
CA ALA A 82 -3.83 1.52 0.53
C ALA A 82 -3.24 2.22 -0.71
N ALA A 83 -3.24 1.56 -1.87
CA ALA A 83 -2.80 2.14 -3.13
C ALA A 83 -3.68 3.33 -3.56
N GLN A 84 -5.02 3.20 -3.50
CA GLN A 84 -5.95 4.27 -3.84
C GLN A 84 -5.83 5.47 -2.90
N PHE A 85 -5.62 5.24 -1.60
CA PHE A 85 -5.33 6.30 -0.66
C PHE A 85 -4.04 7.04 -1.03
N ALA A 86 -2.96 6.33 -1.35
CA ALA A 86 -1.69 6.94 -1.73
C ALA A 86 -1.81 7.74 -3.05
N ILE A 87 -2.56 7.23 -4.05
CA ILE A 87 -2.91 7.92 -5.29
C ILE A 87 -3.69 9.21 -4.98
N TYR A 88 -4.68 9.14 -4.09
CA TYR A 88 -5.48 10.29 -3.70
C TYR A 88 -4.64 11.39 -3.06
N VAL A 89 -3.76 11.03 -2.13
CA VAL A 89 -2.86 11.98 -1.45
C VAL A 89 -1.85 12.56 -2.44
N ALA A 90 -1.31 11.75 -3.35
CA ALA A 90 -0.32 12.18 -4.33
C ALA A 90 -0.89 13.16 -5.39
N ALA A 91 -2.20 13.16 -5.61
CA ALA A 91 -2.85 14.11 -6.53
C ALA A 91 -3.12 15.50 -5.90
N GLU A 92 -2.70 15.75 -4.66
CA GLU A 92 -2.89 17.04 -3.97
C GLU A 92 -2.31 18.23 -4.73
N PRO A 93 -1.08 18.18 -5.33
CA PRO A 93 -0.56 19.31 -6.12
C PRO A 93 -1.45 19.71 -7.30
N ALA A 94 -2.06 18.74 -7.99
CA ALA A 94 -2.99 19.02 -9.08
C ALA A 94 -4.29 19.67 -8.57
N ALA A 95 -4.76 19.26 -7.40
CA ALA A 95 -5.91 19.88 -6.74
C ALA A 95 -5.64 21.33 -6.30
N GLU A 96 -4.42 21.64 -5.86
CA GLU A 96 -4.03 23.00 -5.50
C GLU A 96 -3.95 23.91 -6.73
N VAL A 97 -3.49 23.38 -7.87
CA VAL A 97 -3.54 24.10 -9.16
C VAL A 97 -4.99 24.34 -9.58
N GLU A 98 -5.85 23.34 -9.49
CA GLU A 98 -7.26 23.44 -9.86
C GLU A 98 -8.03 24.50 -9.05
N THR A 99 -7.69 24.65 -7.76
CA THR A 99 -8.34 25.61 -6.85
C THR A 99 -7.68 27.00 -6.82
N GLY A 100 -6.61 27.23 -7.59
CA GLY A 100 -5.87 28.49 -7.58
C GLY A 100 -5.06 28.74 -6.29
N LEU A 101 -4.99 27.75 -5.38
CA LEU A 101 -4.22 27.88 -4.14
C LEU A 101 -2.71 27.95 -4.40
N VAL A 102 -2.25 27.44 -5.54
CA VAL A 102 -0.85 27.50 -5.95
C VAL A 102 -0.39 28.96 -6.09
N ASP A 103 -1.23 29.86 -6.62
CA ASP A 103 -0.88 31.26 -6.81
C ASP A 103 -0.60 31.95 -5.46
N THR A 104 -1.38 31.63 -4.44
CA THR A 104 -1.19 32.18 -3.08
C THR A 104 0.06 31.60 -2.39
N VAL A 105 0.51 30.41 -2.73
CA VAL A 105 1.72 29.79 -2.20
C VAL A 105 2.96 30.29 -2.94
N LEU A 106 2.87 30.51 -4.26
CA LEU A 106 3.95 30.98 -5.10
C LEU A 106 4.18 32.51 -5.01
N CYS A 107 3.29 33.27 -4.37
CA CYS A 107 3.59 34.67 -3.97
C CYS A 107 4.79 34.76 -3.02
N ARG A 108 5.25 33.66 -2.45
CA ARG A 108 6.50 33.55 -1.69
C ARG A 108 7.60 33.01 -2.61
N PRO A 109 8.86 33.43 -2.47
CA PRO A 109 9.98 32.93 -3.28
C PRO A 109 10.36 31.49 -2.88
N LEU A 110 9.46 30.53 -3.14
CA LEU A 110 9.70 29.12 -2.89
C LEU A 110 10.04 28.44 -4.21
N PRO A 111 11.09 27.61 -4.26
CA PRO A 111 11.42 26.88 -5.47
C PRO A 111 10.33 25.83 -5.78
N ARG A 112 9.94 25.71 -7.03
CA ARG A 112 8.80 24.90 -7.51
C ARG A 112 8.92 23.41 -7.16
N HIS A 113 10.14 22.85 -7.14
CA HIS A 113 10.39 21.48 -6.72
C HIS A 113 9.95 21.16 -5.28
N TRP A 114 9.73 22.20 -4.49
CA TRP A 114 9.24 22.12 -3.13
C TRP A 114 7.84 21.49 -3.02
N LEU A 115 6.98 21.72 -4.02
CA LEU A 115 5.65 21.08 -4.07
C LEU A 115 5.77 19.56 -4.09
N VAL A 116 6.72 19.03 -4.87
CA VAL A 116 6.96 17.58 -4.96
C VAL A 116 7.51 17.05 -3.64
N SER A 117 8.55 17.70 -3.07
CA SER A 117 9.14 17.29 -1.79
C SER A 117 8.10 17.27 -0.66
N ARG A 118 7.27 18.32 -0.57
CA ARG A 118 6.18 18.37 0.40
C ARG A 118 5.22 17.20 0.24
N SER A 119 4.79 16.93 -1.00
CA SER A 119 3.84 15.85 -1.27
C SER A 119 4.42 14.48 -0.95
N LEU A 120 5.69 14.22 -1.28
CA LEU A 120 6.38 12.99 -0.90
C LEU A 120 6.45 12.80 0.61
N ILE A 121 6.74 13.88 1.37
CA ILE A 121 6.76 13.84 2.84
C ILE A 121 5.36 13.53 3.39
N VAL A 122 4.34 14.19 2.86
CA VAL A 122 2.94 13.98 3.28
C VAL A 122 2.49 12.55 2.99
N ILE A 123 2.81 12.01 1.80
CA ILE A 123 2.54 10.62 1.42
C ILE A 123 3.24 9.66 2.39
N ALA A 124 4.55 9.88 2.64
CA ALA A 124 5.32 9.01 3.51
C ALA A 124 4.75 9.00 4.94
N ILE A 125 4.47 10.16 5.52
CA ILE A 125 3.93 10.26 6.89
C ILE A 125 2.55 9.60 6.97
N SER A 126 1.65 9.88 6.03
CA SER A 126 0.28 9.34 6.08
C SER A 126 0.22 7.84 5.84
N THR A 127 0.99 7.30 4.89
CA THR A 127 1.02 5.85 4.62
C THR A 127 1.73 5.09 5.75
N VAL A 128 2.82 5.62 6.31
CA VAL A 128 3.48 5.02 7.47
C VAL A 128 2.55 5.01 8.68
N ALA A 129 1.77 6.09 8.91
CA ALA A 129 0.78 6.13 9.99
C ALA A 129 -0.28 5.02 9.85
N LEU A 130 -0.76 4.74 8.62
CA LEU A 130 -1.67 3.63 8.35
C LEU A 130 -1.03 2.27 8.70
N MET A 131 0.23 2.07 8.31
CA MET A 131 0.94 0.82 8.58
C MET A 131 1.23 0.62 10.07
N ILE A 132 1.55 1.71 10.79
CA ILE A 132 1.71 1.66 12.25
C ILE A 132 0.38 1.31 12.92
N ALA A 133 -0.73 1.91 12.50
CA ALA A 133 -2.05 1.57 13.02
C ALA A 133 -2.37 0.09 12.81
N MET A 134 -2.12 -0.43 11.61
CA MET A 134 -2.35 -1.82 11.25
C MET A 134 -1.46 -2.78 12.05
N GLY A 135 -0.14 -2.48 12.13
CA GLY A 135 0.82 -3.28 12.88
C GLY A 135 0.54 -3.29 14.39
N SER A 136 0.27 -2.12 14.97
CA SER A 136 -0.06 -2.03 16.40
C SER A 136 -1.34 -2.79 16.74
N THR A 137 -2.35 -2.72 15.86
CA THR A 137 -3.61 -3.45 16.06
C THR A 137 -3.42 -4.96 15.92
N THR A 138 -2.53 -5.44 15.05
CA THR A 138 -2.18 -6.86 14.98
C THR A 138 -1.67 -7.36 16.34
N PHE A 139 -0.66 -6.71 16.90
CA PHE A 139 -0.08 -7.14 18.19
C PHE A 139 -1.03 -6.91 19.36
N LEU A 140 -1.84 -5.85 19.36
CA LEU A 140 -2.88 -5.62 20.35
C LEU A 140 -3.94 -6.72 20.27
N GLY A 141 -4.41 -7.05 19.08
CA GLY A 141 -5.38 -8.13 18.86
C GLY A 141 -4.85 -9.49 19.32
N LEU A 142 -3.59 -9.80 19.01
CA LEU A 142 -2.93 -11.02 19.48
C LEU A 142 -2.88 -11.10 21.01
N ARG A 143 -2.55 -9.99 21.68
CA ARG A 143 -2.53 -9.95 23.16
C ARG A 143 -3.90 -10.16 23.79
N LEU A 144 -4.96 -9.64 23.17
CA LEU A 144 -6.31 -9.66 23.74
C LEU A 144 -7.10 -10.90 23.38
N LEU A 145 -6.89 -11.48 22.19
CA LEU A 145 -7.77 -12.48 21.61
C LEU A 145 -7.11 -13.83 21.35
N ALA A 146 -5.77 -13.90 21.26
CA ALA A 146 -5.09 -15.15 20.95
C ALA A 146 -5.31 -16.19 22.06
N PRO A 147 -5.61 -17.46 21.68
CA PRO A 147 -5.69 -18.56 22.64
C PRO A 147 -4.33 -18.85 23.29
N PRO A 148 -4.29 -19.39 24.51
CA PRO A 148 -3.06 -19.81 25.12
C PRO A 148 -2.34 -20.87 24.27
N GLY A 149 -1.04 -20.66 24.00
CA GLY A 149 -0.24 -21.57 23.20
C GLY A 149 -0.33 -21.38 21.68
N ALA A 150 -1.17 -20.46 21.16
CA ALA A 150 -1.24 -20.17 19.73
C ALA A 150 0.10 -19.60 19.22
N PRO A 151 0.61 -20.04 18.04
CA PRO A 151 1.87 -19.56 17.47
C PRO A 151 1.69 -18.15 16.92
N TRP A 152 2.33 -17.17 17.55
CA TRP A 152 2.31 -15.79 17.07
C TRP A 152 3.17 -15.62 15.83
N PRO A 153 2.78 -14.74 14.89
CA PRO A 153 3.65 -14.37 13.78
C PRO A 153 4.90 -13.65 14.29
N GLU A 154 6.03 -13.96 13.71
CA GLU A 154 7.28 -13.24 14.02
C GLU A 154 7.14 -11.74 13.68
N ALA A 155 7.60 -10.88 14.58
CA ALA A 155 7.59 -9.43 14.34
C ALA A 155 8.35 -9.04 13.06
N ARG A 156 9.39 -9.80 12.70
CA ARG A 156 10.14 -9.63 11.46
C ARG A 156 9.26 -9.85 10.23
N ILE A 157 8.42 -10.88 10.22
CA ILE A 157 7.52 -11.18 9.10
C ILE A 157 6.51 -10.03 8.93
N VAL A 158 5.89 -9.58 10.03
CA VAL A 158 4.95 -8.45 10.02
C VAL A 158 5.62 -7.19 9.48
N LEU A 159 6.85 -6.89 9.91
CA LEU A 159 7.61 -5.73 9.43
C LEU A 159 7.92 -5.83 7.93
N LEU A 160 8.32 -7.00 7.44
CA LEU A 160 8.60 -7.23 6.02
C LEU A 160 7.35 -7.07 5.15
N LEU A 161 6.19 -7.54 5.63
CA LEU A 161 4.90 -7.33 4.95
C LEU A 161 4.53 -5.86 4.90
N ILE A 162 4.71 -5.11 5.99
CA ILE A 162 4.50 -3.66 6.07
C ILE A 162 5.39 -2.94 5.05
N VAL A 163 6.69 -3.24 5.02
CA VAL A 163 7.65 -2.61 4.10
C VAL A 163 7.28 -2.92 2.65
N ASN A 164 6.90 -4.16 2.35
CA ASN A 164 6.48 -4.55 1.01
C ASN A 164 5.22 -3.78 0.56
N LEU A 165 4.22 -3.68 1.43
CA LEU A 165 2.99 -2.92 1.17
C LEU A 165 3.27 -1.42 0.98
N LEU A 166 4.17 -0.83 1.79
CA LEU A 166 4.62 0.56 1.62
C LEU A 166 5.28 0.78 0.26
N MET A 167 6.16 -0.12 -0.19
CA MET A 167 6.85 0.03 -1.48
C MET A 167 5.87 0.04 -2.66
N VAL A 168 4.87 -0.83 -2.67
CA VAL A 168 3.82 -0.83 -3.70
C VAL A 168 3.00 0.46 -3.65
N THR A 169 2.57 0.89 -2.47
CA THR A 169 1.79 2.13 -2.32
C THR A 169 2.59 3.36 -2.76
N TRP A 170 3.89 3.42 -2.45
CA TRP A 170 4.76 4.53 -2.88
C TRP A 170 5.03 4.52 -4.38
N CYS A 171 5.09 3.34 -5.01
CA CYS A 171 5.22 3.23 -6.47
C CYS A 171 4.02 3.91 -7.17
N PHE A 172 2.79 3.60 -6.77
CA PHE A 172 1.60 4.25 -7.32
C PHE A 172 1.49 5.73 -6.96
N ALA A 173 1.88 6.12 -5.75
CA ALA A 173 1.91 7.52 -5.34
C ALA A 173 2.90 8.34 -6.19
N ALA A 174 4.11 7.84 -6.40
CA ALA A 174 5.12 8.50 -7.22
C ALA A 174 4.68 8.61 -8.70
N ALA A 175 4.05 7.55 -9.24
CA ALA A 175 3.46 7.59 -10.57
C ALA A 175 2.37 8.67 -10.67
N THR A 176 1.52 8.80 -9.65
CA THR A 176 0.49 9.84 -9.61
C THR A 176 1.09 11.25 -9.55
N LEU A 177 2.16 11.45 -8.76
CA LEU A 177 2.89 12.72 -8.73
C LEU A 177 3.49 13.07 -10.10
N ALA A 178 4.03 12.09 -10.82
CA ALA A 178 4.51 12.29 -12.17
C ALA A 178 3.37 12.73 -13.11
N VAL A 179 2.21 12.08 -13.07
CA VAL A 179 1.04 12.49 -13.88
C VAL A 179 0.52 13.86 -13.45
N ALA A 180 0.52 14.19 -12.15
CA ALA A 180 0.11 15.49 -11.62
C ALA A 180 0.97 16.65 -12.16
N GLY A 181 2.22 16.38 -12.54
CA GLY A 181 3.09 17.35 -13.22
C GLY A 181 2.57 17.83 -14.57
N TRP A 182 1.76 17.05 -15.27
CA TRP A 182 1.19 17.41 -16.59
C TRP A 182 -0.26 17.88 -16.52
N THR A 183 -0.96 17.64 -15.43
CA THR A 183 -2.39 17.89 -15.32
C THR A 183 -2.68 19.11 -14.43
N ARG A 184 -3.83 19.75 -14.67
CA ARG A 184 -4.32 20.87 -13.86
C ARG A 184 -5.50 20.51 -12.97
N ARG A 185 -5.99 19.27 -13.06
CA ARG A 185 -7.17 18.79 -12.32
C ARG A 185 -6.83 17.54 -11.55
N ARG A 186 -7.33 17.43 -10.34
CA ARG A 186 -7.11 16.30 -9.47
C ARG A 186 -7.55 14.98 -10.10
N VAL A 187 -8.75 14.95 -10.67
CA VAL A 187 -9.30 13.74 -11.30
C VAL A 187 -8.43 13.25 -12.45
N THR A 188 -7.96 14.16 -13.31
CA THR A 188 -7.09 13.80 -14.44
C THR A 188 -5.70 13.34 -14.01
N ALA A 189 -5.24 13.68 -12.81
CA ALA A 189 -4.00 13.17 -12.24
C ALA A 189 -4.17 11.76 -11.65
N GLN A 190 -5.26 11.52 -10.94
CA GLN A 190 -5.45 10.25 -10.22
C GLN A 190 -6.10 9.14 -11.06
N ALA A 191 -7.06 9.48 -11.94
CA ALA A 191 -7.86 8.48 -12.66
C ALA A 191 -7.02 7.50 -13.51
N PRO A 192 -6.05 7.95 -14.33
CA PRO A 192 -5.26 7.03 -15.16
C PRO A 192 -4.42 6.08 -14.30
N VAL A 193 -3.87 6.54 -13.18
CA VAL A 193 -3.07 5.70 -12.28
C VAL A 193 -3.95 4.74 -11.49
N ALA A 194 -5.15 5.18 -11.07
CA ALA A 194 -6.12 4.31 -10.41
C ALA A 194 -6.59 3.18 -11.34
N VAL A 195 -6.90 3.50 -12.61
CA VAL A 195 -7.27 2.49 -13.61
C VAL A 195 -6.08 1.56 -13.90
N ALA A 196 -4.86 2.11 -14.02
CA ALA A 196 -3.65 1.30 -14.20
C ALA A 196 -3.41 0.36 -13.01
N ALA A 197 -3.63 0.82 -11.78
CA ALA A 197 -3.51 -0.03 -10.58
C ALA A 197 -4.47 -1.22 -10.63
N ILE A 198 -5.74 -0.98 -11.00
CA ILE A 198 -6.73 -2.05 -11.18
C ILE A 198 -6.30 -3.01 -12.31
N ALA A 199 -5.86 -2.47 -13.45
CA ALA A 199 -5.42 -3.27 -14.59
C ALA A 199 -4.19 -4.13 -14.26
N TYR A 200 -3.21 -3.59 -13.55
CA TYR A 200 -2.03 -4.33 -13.09
C TYR A 200 -2.38 -5.40 -12.06
N TYR A 201 -3.34 -5.11 -11.17
CA TYR A 201 -3.84 -6.11 -10.23
C TYR A 201 -4.51 -7.27 -10.97
N LEU A 202 -5.41 -6.97 -11.92
CA LEU A 202 -6.06 -7.96 -12.75
C LEU A 202 -5.07 -8.76 -13.59
N LEU A 203 -4.05 -8.12 -14.17
CA LEU A 203 -2.98 -8.79 -14.88
C LEU A 203 -2.24 -9.77 -13.98
N ASN A 204 -1.88 -9.35 -12.76
CA ASN A 204 -1.19 -10.22 -11.80
C ASN A 204 -2.07 -11.40 -11.37
N PHE A 205 -3.36 -11.15 -11.14
CA PHE A 205 -4.34 -12.21 -10.84
C PHE A 205 -4.48 -13.18 -12.02
N LEU A 206 -4.65 -12.68 -13.23
CA LEU A 206 -4.77 -13.50 -14.43
C LEU A 206 -3.50 -14.33 -14.69
N ALA A 207 -2.33 -13.75 -14.47
CA ALA A 207 -1.04 -14.43 -14.62
C ALA A 207 -0.86 -15.62 -13.65
N SER A 208 -1.60 -15.64 -12.53
CA SER A 208 -1.61 -16.78 -11.62
C SER A 208 -2.42 -17.96 -12.13
N MET A 209 -3.36 -17.75 -13.06
CA MET A 209 -4.28 -18.75 -13.58
C MET A 209 -4.04 -19.11 -15.04
N TRP A 210 -3.41 -18.21 -15.82
CA TRP A 210 -3.28 -18.35 -17.26
C TRP A 210 -1.85 -18.13 -17.76
N GLU A 211 -1.24 -19.16 -18.32
CA GLU A 211 0.18 -19.14 -18.73
C GLU A 211 0.56 -18.00 -19.69
N PRO A 212 -0.21 -17.66 -20.74
CA PRO A 212 0.14 -16.55 -21.62
C PRO A 212 0.24 -15.20 -20.88
N ALA A 213 -0.61 -14.98 -19.88
CA ALA A 213 -0.56 -13.76 -19.07
C ALA A 213 0.69 -13.69 -18.18
N ARG A 214 1.27 -14.82 -17.78
CA ARG A 214 2.49 -14.92 -16.97
C ARG A 214 3.67 -14.21 -17.64
N SER A 215 3.76 -14.25 -18.98
CA SER A 215 4.82 -13.56 -19.73
C SER A 215 4.80 -12.03 -19.57
N PHE A 216 3.68 -11.45 -19.17
CA PHE A 216 3.50 -10.01 -18.96
C PHE A 216 3.43 -9.62 -17.48
N ALA A 217 3.48 -10.58 -16.56
CA ALA A 217 3.33 -10.33 -15.12
C ALA A 217 4.37 -9.35 -14.57
N TRP A 218 5.59 -9.37 -15.12
CA TRP A 218 6.69 -8.49 -14.72
C TRP A 218 6.40 -6.98 -14.91
N LEU A 219 5.43 -6.61 -15.76
CA LEU A 219 5.00 -5.21 -15.92
C LEU A 219 4.23 -4.72 -14.68
N SER A 220 3.64 -5.63 -13.92
CA SER A 220 2.81 -5.28 -12.78
C SER A 220 3.65 -5.03 -11.53
N PRO A 221 3.51 -3.89 -10.85
CA PRO A 221 4.10 -3.69 -9.52
C PRO A 221 3.66 -4.76 -8.51
N PHE A 222 2.47 -5.34 -8.68
CA PHE A 222 1.95 -6.39 -7.82
C PHE A 222 2.66 -7.74 -8.02
N HIS A 223 3.34 -7.96 -9.14
CA HIS A 223 4.19 -9.13 -9.33
C HIS A 223 5.36 -9.17 -8.33
N TYR A 224 5.88 -8.02 -7.97
CA TYR A 224 6.96 -7.85 -6.98
C TYR A 224 6.42 -7.75 -5.55
N PHE A 225 5.12 -7.75 -5.39
CA PHE A 225 4.43 -7.77 -4.10
C PHE A 225 4.15 -9.23 -3.70
N THR A 226 5.05 -9.83 -2.94
CA THR A 226 5.05 -11.29 -2.65
C THR A 226 4.73 -11.58 -1.18
N GLY A 227 3.57 -11.11 -0.69
CA GLY A 227 3.16 -11.31 0.72
C GLY A 227 3.14 -12.78 1.16
N ALA A 228 2.56 -13.67 0.35
CA ALA A 228 2.52 -15.10 0.65
C ALA A 228 3.92 -15.75 0.69
N ALA A 229 4.85 -15.34 -0.20
CA ALA A 229 6.21 -15.82 -0.20
C ALA A 229 7.01 -15.36 1.03
N ILE A 230 6.71 -14.17 1.57
CA ILE A 230 7.33 -13.69 2.82
C ILE A 230 6.96 -14.60 3.98
N ILE A 231 5.70 -15.03 4.07
CA ILE A 231 5.22 -15.92 5.14
C ILE A 231 5.86 -17.31 5.05
N SER A 232 6.02 -17.84 3.83
CA SER A 232 6.62 -19.17 3.60
C SER A 232 8.17 -19.15 3.72
N GLY A 233 8.78 -17.98 3.98
CA GLY A 233 10.24 -17.83 4.05
C GLY A 233 10.93 -17.94 2.70
N GLY A 234 10.16 -17.93 1.60
CA GLY A 234 10.65 -17.98 0.22
C GLY A 234 10.66 -16.61 -0.46
N GLY A 235 11.29 -16.55 -1.63
CA GLY A 235 11.23 -15.38 -2.52
C GLY A 235 12.46 -14.47 -2.44
N HIS A 236 12.67 -13.72 -3.52
CA HIS A 236 13.76 -12.75 -3.67
C HIS A 236 13.34 -11.36 -3.17
N LEU A 237 13.00 -11.26 -1.86
CA LEU A 237 12.47 -10.02 -1.28
C LEU A 237 13.36 -8.80 -1.57
N GLY A 238 14.68 -8.94 -1.43
CA GLY A 238 15.62 -7.86 -1.71
C GLY A 238 15.54 -7.35 -3.15
N PHE A 239 15.45 -8.28 -4.11
CA PHE A 239 15.26 -7.94 -5.53
C PHE A 239 13.91 -7.25 -5.76
N ASN A 240 12.83 -7.79 -5.22
CA ASN A 240 11.49 -7.23 -5.39
C ASN A 240 11.39 -5.80 -4.82
N LEU A 241 11.94 -5.57 -3.63
CA LEU A 241 11.98 -4.24 -3.01
C LEU A 241 12.87 -3.28 -3.82
N SER A 242 13.98 -3.75 -4.40
CA SER A 242 14.84 -2.91 -5.24
C SER A 242 14.15 -2.48 -6.53
N VAL A 243 13.39 -3.36 -7.18
CA VAL A 243 12.60 -3.04 -8.39
C VAL A 243 11.52 -2.01 -8.07
N LEU A 244 10.73 -2.22 -7.02
CA LEU A 244 9.70 -1.27 -6.59
C LEU A 244 10.30 0.07 -6.16
N GLY A 245 11.44 0.04 -5.45
CA GLY A 245 12.18 1.24 -5.05
C GLY A 245 12.72 2.01 -6.24
N ALA A 246 13.29 1.33 -7.23
CA ALA A 246 13.77 1.94 -8.48
C ALA A 246 12.61 2.58 -9.27
N ALA A 247 11.48 1.87 -9.43
CA ALA A 247 10.29 2.41 -10.08
C ALA A 247 9.76 3.66 -9.37
N THR A 248 9.71 3.63 -8.03
CA THR A 248 9.33 4.79 -7.21
C THR A 248 10.29 5.96 -7.40
N ALA A 249 11.60 5.72 -7.38
CA ALA A 249 12.62 6.75 -7.55
C ALA A 249 12.58 7.37 -8.97
N ILE A 250 12.40 6.56 -10.01
CA ILE A 250 12.26 7.03 -11.40
C ILE A 250 11.01 7.91 -11.52
N ALA A 251 9.86 7.45 -11.04
CA ALA A 251 8.62 8.21 -11.10
C ALA A 251 8.71 9.53 -10.32
N ALA A 252 9.30 9.51 -9.12
CA ALA A 252 9.57 10.72 -8.34
C ALA A 252 10.53 11.68 -9.08
N GLY A 253 11.60 11.16 -9.70
CA GLY A 253 12.52 11.93 -10.53
C GLY A 253 11.84 12.61 -11.70
N VAL A 254 10.94 11.90 -12.39
CA VAL A 254 10.09 12.47 -13.46
C VAL A 254 9.21 13.59 -12.91
N ALA A 255 8.58 13.40 -11.75
CA ALA A 255 7.80 14.44 -11.10
C ALA A 255 8.63 15.68 -10.80
N TYR A 256 9.82 15.53 -10.21
CA TYR A 256 10.74 16.65 -9.96
C TYR A 256 11.13 17.41 -11.24
N TRP A 257 11.48 16.67 -12.29
CA TRP A 257 11.87 17.25 -13.58
C TRP A 257 10.73 18.05 -14.21
N GLN A 258 9.50 17.52 -14.17
CA GLN A 258 8.33 18.20 -14.74
C GLN A 258 7.98 19.48 -13.99
N PHE A 259 7.89 19.40 -12.64
CA PHE A 259 7.56 20.57 -11.83
C PHE A 259 8.64 21.66 -11.89
N SER A 260 9.91 21.31 -12.16
CA SER A 260 10.98 22.29 -12.35
C SER A 260 10.87 23.07 -13.67
N ARG A 261 10.26 22.47 -14.71
CA ARG A 261 10.13 23.05 -16.05
C ARG A 261 8.76 23.67 -16.34
N ARG A 262 7.80 23.45 -15.48
CA ARG A 262 6.43 23.92 -15.69
C ARG A 262 6.32 25.39 -15.36
N ASP A 263 5.81 26.21 -16.31
CA ASP A 263 5.30 27.53 -16.04
C ASP A 263 3.91 27.39 -15.40
N LEU A 264 3.86 27.65 -14.10
CA LEU A 264 2.64 27.65 -13.27
C LEU A 264 2.07 29.04 -13.24
#